data_7afff178ae2c81cb9d3d139c7885dc45
#
_entry.id   7afff178ae2c81cb9d3d139c7885dc45
#
_cell.length_a   1.000
_cell.length_b   1.000
_cell.length_c   1.000
_cell.angle_alpha   90.00
_cell.angle_beta   90.00
_cell.angle_gamma   90.00
#
_symmetry.space_group_name_H-M   'P 1'
#
loop_
_entity.id
_entity.type
_entity.pdbx_description
1 polymer ?
#
loop_
_entity_poly.entity_id
_entity_poly.type
_entity_poly.pdbx_seq_one_letter_code
_entity_poly.pdbx_strand_id
1 'polypeptide(L)'
;MTNAVTRIISRKKIAVLALAVSATTLVACATDPTRTGSIRPGSKPVEQMTATELQQALGSYQRLYDRNPNDKNVAMAFASVLRMNGRNDQALAVMRKAAITHSKDKDVLAAYGKALAGAGQFTAALDAVQRAQDPTRPDWRLLSAEGAIYDQTGRSSEARQRYQRALQLRPNEPSVLSNLAMSLILEGDLPQAERHLRVAVQQPGADSRVRQNLALAVGLQGRFGEAKSIAIRELSPQQAAENMKYLEQMLSQQNAWALIKQEDKSAN
;
A
#
# COMPACT_ATOMS: atom_id res chain seq x y z
N MET A 1 2.41 25.49 -23.39
CA MET A 1 3.65 25.02 -22.74
C MET A 1 3.41 23.93 -21.68
N THR A 2 2.20 23.43 -21.53
CA THR A 2 1.80 22.45 -20.48
C THR A 2 1.92 20.98 -20.90
N ASN A 3 2.17 20.68 -22.18
CA ASN A 3 2.17 19.29 -22.68
C ASN A 3 3.55 18.60 -22.73
N ALA A 4 4.64 19.30 -22.40
CA ALA A 4 6.00 18.73 -22.47
C ALA A 4 6.43 18.02 -21.19
N VAL A 5 5.91 18.40 -20.04
CA VAL A 5 6.32 17.86 -18.74
C VAL A 5 5.84 16.42 -18.53
N THR A 6 4.68 16.05 -19.09
CA THR A 6 4.06 14.72 -18.88
C THR A 6 4.73 13.61 -19.70
N ARG A 7 5.50 13.94 -20.76
CA ARG A 7 6.10 12.92 -21.64
C ARG A 7 7.51 12.46 -21.24
N ILE A 8 8.19 13.13 -20.33
CA ILE A 8 9.63 12.94 -20.07
C ILE A 8 9.91 12.04 -18.87
N ILE A 9 8.91 11.70 -18.07
CA ILE A 9 9.13 10.76 -16.94
C ILE A 9 9.21 9.35 -17.51
N SER A 10 10.42 8.91 -17.84
CA SER A 10 10.69 7.55 -18.29
C SER A 10 10.22 6.54 -17.24
N ARG A 11 9.44 5.54 -17.67
CA ARG A 11 8.91 4.42 -16.85
C ARG A 11 9.93 3.82 -15.86
N LYS A 12 11.21 3.80 -16.23
CA LYS A 12 12.31 3.25 -15.41
C LYS A 12 12.71 4.13 -14.23
N LYS A 13 12.38 5.43 -14.22
CA LYS A 13 12.83 6.36 -13.18
C LYS A 13 11.81 6.58 -12.07
N ILE A 14 10.53 6.40 -12.37
CA ILE A 14 9.45 6.41 -11.37
C ILE A 14 9.59 5.19 -10.43
N ALA A 15 10.09 4.04 -10.95
CA ALA A 15 10.33 2.85 -10.16
C ALA A 15 11.33 3.09 -9.01
N VAL A 16 12.36 3.94 -9.22
CA VAL A 16 13.34 4.29 -8.17
C VAL A 16 12.73 5.23 -7.12
N LEU A 17 11.82 6.11 -7.53
CA LEU A 17 11.09 6.99 -6.60
C LEU A 17 10.11 6.19 -5.73
N ALA A 18 9.49 5.17 -6.32
CA ALA A 18 8.57 4.28 -5.64
C ALA A 18 9.29 3.41 -4.58
N LEU A 19 10.57 3.06 -4.77
CA LEU A 19 11.29 2.24 -3.80
C LEU A 19 11.49 2.94 -2.45
N ALA A 20 11.69 4.25 -2.44
CA ALA A 20 11.82 5.01 -1.19
C ALA A 20 10.48 5.20 -0.45
N VAL A 21 9.34 5.17 -1.20
CA VAL A 21 7.99 5.27 -0.64
C VAL A 21 7.38 3.88 -0.42
N SER A 22 7.81 2.88 -1.19
CA SER A 22 7.18 1.54 -1.20
C SER A 22 7.53 0.67 0.01
N ALA A 23 8.52 1.00 0.83
CA ALA A 23 8.76 0.30 2.10
C ALA A 23 7.58 0.43 3.10
N THR A 24 6.64 1.37 2.85
CA THR A 24 5.48 1.60 3.74
C THR A 24 4.12 1.26 3.13
N THR A 25 4.02 0.95 1.82
CA THR A 25 2.72 0.90 1.12
C THR A 25 2.08 -0.48 0.97
N LEU A 26 2.75 -1.58 1.29
CA LEU A 26 2.15 -2.94 1.30
C LEU A 26 1.09 -3.17 2.38
N VAL A 27 0.62 -2.11 3.05
CA VAL A 27 -0.30 -2.19 4.19
C VAL A 27 -1.78 -2.15 3.81
N ALA A 28 -2.12 -2.00 2.53
CA ALA A 28 -3.48 -1.66 2.13
C ALA A 28 -4.37 -2.85 1.73
N CYS A 29 -4.37 -3.92 2.52
CA CYS A 29 -5.55 -4.78 2.52
C CYS A 29 -6.32 -4.48 3.80
N ALA A 30 -7.32 -3.61 3.71
CA ALA A 30 -8.28 -3.42 4.77
C ALA A 30 -8.96 -4.76 5.06
N THR A 31 -8.63 -5.36 6.19
CA THR A 31 -9.44 -6.44 6.77
C THR A 31 -10.68 -5.78 7.36
N ASP A 32 -11.84 -6.35 7.09
CA ASP A 32 -13.09 -6.01 7.78
C ASP A 32 -12.83 -6.14 9.29
N PRO A 33 -13.00 -5.07 10.10
CA PRO A 33 -12.77 -5.15 11.54
C PRO A 33 -13.66 -6.20 12.23
N THR A 34 -14.71 -6.67 11.56
CA THR A 34 -15.60 -7.72 12.08
C THR A 34 -15.07 -9.14 11.93
N ARG A 35 -14.00 -9.37 11.12
CA ARG A 35 -13.43 -10.72 10.87
C ARG A 35 -12.11 -11.02 11.58
N THR A 36 -11.37 -10.01 12.03
CA THR A 36 -10.28 -10.25 12.97
C THR A 36 -10.91 -10.41 14.35
N GLY A 37 -11.19 -11.66 14.75
CA GLY A 37 -11.79 -11.97 16.03
C GLY A 37 -11.13 -11.12 17.11
N SER A 38 -11.92 -10.29 17.78
CA SER A 38 -11.44 -9.35 18.78
C SER A 38 -10.78 -10.15 19.91
N ILE A 39 -9.47 -10.04 20.01
CA ILE A 39 -8.67 -10.67 21.07
C ILE A 39 -8.99 -10.06 22.43
N ARG A 40 -9.65 -8.90 22.44
CA ARG A 40 -10.33 -8.33 23.62
C ARG A 40 -11.54 -7.52 23.15
N PRO A 41 -12.72 -7.65 23.81
CA PRO A 41 -13.83 -6.73 23.63
C PRO A 41 -13.35 -5.29 23.94
N GLY A 42 -13.47 -4.37 22.97
CA GLY A 42 -13.07 -2.98 23.13
C GLY A 42 -11.66 -2.63 22.65
N SER A 43 -10.84 -3.55 22.13
CA SER A 43 -9.56 -3.19 21.53
C SER A 43 -9.75 -2.60 20.13
N LYS A 44 -9.06 -1.46 19.90
CA LYS A 44 -8.99 -0.81 18.60
C LYS A 44 -8.40 -1.76 17.54
N PRO A 45 -8.95 -1.85 16.32
CA PRO A 45 -8.36 -2.65 15.24
C PRO A 45 -6.89 -2.27 15.00
N VAL A 46 -6.04 -3.28 14.74
CA VAL A 46 -4.59 -3.06 14.55
C VAL A 46 -4.32 -2.05 13.45
N GLU A 47 -5.12 -2.06 12.39
CA GLU A 47 -5.01 -1.16 11.24
C GLU A 47 -5.30 0.31 11.56
N GLN A 48 -5.95 0.58 12.70
CA GLN A 48 -6.29 1.92 13.17
C GLN A 48 -5.39 2.41 14.31
N MET A 49 -4.41 1.59 14.72
CA MET A 49 -3.46 1.95 15.77
C MET A 49 -2.44 2.97 15.27
N THR A 50 -2.10 3.93 16.12
CA THR A 50 -0.97 4.84 15.90
C THR A 50 0.37 4.08 16.03
N ALA A 51 1.47 4.68 15.57
CA ALA A 51 2.81 4.10 15.70
C ALA A 51 3.15 3.75 17.16
N THR A 52 2.81 4.62 18.10
CA THR A 52 3.02 4.39 19.54
C THR A 52 2.17 3.22 20.08
N GLU A 53 0.88 3.17 19.69
CA GLU A 53 -0.02 2.07 20.07
C GLU A 53 0.48 0.73 19.49
N LEU A 54 0.98 0.72 18.25
CA LEU A 54 1.56 -0.47 17.61
C LEU A 54 2.80 -0.98 18.34
N GLN A 55 3.69 -0.10 18.78
CA GLN A 55 4.86 -0.46 19.57
C GLN A 55 4.46 -1.08 20.92
N GLN A 56 3.47 -0.48 21.59
CA GLN A 56 2.94 -1.00 22.86
C GLN A 56 2.22 -2.35 22.68
N ALA A 57 1.48 -2.48 21.57
CA ALA A 57 0.77 -3.71 21.23
C ALA A 57 1.72 -4.89 21.01
N LEU A 58 2.93 -4.66 20.50
CA LEU A 58 3.88 -5.70 20.13
C LEU A 58 4.12 -6.71 21.28
N GLY A 59 4.45 -6.21 22.47
CA GLY A 59 4.72 -7.07 23.63
C GLY A 59 3.48 -7.81 24.15
N SER A 60 2.29 -7.21 24.05
CA SER A 60 1.05 -7.85 24.48
C SER A 60 0.62 -8.96 23.51
N TYR A 61 0.72 -8.74 22.20
CA TYR A 61 0.42 -9.75 21.19
C TYR A 61 1.45 -10.87 21.16
N GLN A 62 2.74 -10.57 21.42
CA GLN A 62 3.78 -11.58 21.61
C GLN A 62 3.40 -12.55 22.74
N ARG A 63 3.11 -12.02 23.94
CA ARG A 63 2.74 -12.87 25.09
C ARG A 63 1.47 -13.69 24.82
N LEU A 64 0.52 -13.15 24.09
CA LEU A 64 -0.69 -13.86 23.72
C LEU A 64 -0.40 -15.02 22.76
N TYR A 65 0.47 -14.78 21.77
CA TYR A 65 0.92 -15.78 20.82
C TYR A 65 1.74 -16.89 21.49
N ASP A 66 2.63 -16.55 22.44
CA ASP A 66 3.42 -17.52 23.18
C ASP A 66 2.55 -18.49 23.99
N ARG A 67 1.40 -18.00 24.51
CA ARG A 67 0.42 -18.84 25.23
C ARG A 67 -0.44 -19.71 24.31
N ASN A 68 -0.74 -19.20 23.12
CA ASN A 68 -1.68 -19.82 22.18
C ASN A 68 -1.11 -19.87 20.75
N PRO A 69 0.02 -20.55 20.51
CA PRO A 69 0.75 -20.46 19.24
C PRO A 69 0.05 -21.15 18.06
N ASN A 70 -0.99 -21.97 18.33
CA ASN A 70 -1.77 -22.66 17.33
C ASN A 70 -3.16 -22.02 17.08
N ASP A 71 -3.51 -20.96 17.83
CA ASP A 71 -4.73 -20.19 17.56
C ASP A 71 -4.51 -19.30 16.34
N LYS A 72 -5.29 -19.56 15.29
CA LYS A 72 -5.17 -18.81 14.01
C LYS A 72 -5.43 -17.31 14.16
N ASN A 73 -6.38 -16.91 15.02
CA ASN A 73 -6.74 -15.51 15.19
C ASN A 73 -5.62 -14.75 15.92
N VAL A 74 -5.03 -15.40 16.93
CA VAL A 74 -3.88 -14.86 17.66
C VAL A 74 -2.67 -14.72 16.72
N ALA A 75 -2.38 -15.75 15.92
CA ALA A 75 -1.28 -15.74 14.96
C ALA A 75 -1.46 -14.64 13.90
N MET A 76 -2.66 -14.52 13.31
CA MET A 76 -2.97 -13.48 12.31
C MET A 76 -2.86 -12.07 12.88
N ALA A 77 -3.39 -11.83 14.09
CA ALA A 77 -3.32 -10.54 14.75
C ALA A 77 -1.88 -10.17 15.11
N PHE A 78 -1.10 -11.10 15.67
CA PHE A 78 0.30 -10.85 15.98
C PHE A 78 1.13 -10.58 14.72
N ALA A 79 0.93 -11.36 13.65
CA ALA A 79 1.58 -11.11 12.37
C ALA A 79 1.21 -9.74 11.77
N SER A 80 -0.04 -9.27 11.94
CA SER A 80 -0.44 -7.94 11.52
C SER A 80 0.31 -6.84 12.29
N VAL A 81 0.39 -6.96 13.63
CA VAL A 81 1.17 -6.03 14.48
C VAL A 81 2.64 -6.03 14.08
N LEU A 82 3.26 -7.20 13.88
CA LEU A 82 4.66 -7.31 13.44
C LEU A 82 4.89 -6.60 12.10
N ARG A 83 4.04 -6.87 11.11
CA ARG A 83 4.13 -6.27 9.78
C ARG A 83 3.98 -4.75 9.82
N MET A 84 3.04 -4.22 10.60
CA MET A 84 2.85 -2.78 10.74
C MET A 84 3.99 -2.09 11.51
N ASN A 85 4.76 -2.84 12.28
CA ASN A 85 6.03 -2.40 12.89
C ASN A 85 7.26 -2.66 11.98
N GLY A 86 7.07 -3.03 10.70
CA GLY A 86 8.15 -3.31 9.76
C GLY A 86 8.90 -4.63 9.99
N ARG A 87 8.45 -5.47 10.94
CA ARG A 87 9.07 -6.76 11.28
C ARG A 87 8.57 -7.88 10.36
N ASN A 88 8.76 -7.70 9.06
CA ASN A 88 8.18 -8.54 8.02
C ASN A 88 8.63 -10.01 8.11
N ASP A 89 9.91 -10.27 8.39
CA ASP A 89 10.42 -11.64 8.51
C ASP A 89 9.82 -12.39 9.70
N GLN A 90 9.62 -11.70 10.81
CA GLN A 90 8.96 -12.28 11.98
C GLN A 90 7.48 -12.55 11.70
N ALA A 91 6.79 -11.63 11.04
CA ALA A 91 5.41 -11.83 10.61
C ALA A 91 5.29 -13.05 9.67
N LEU A 92 6.23 -13.20 8.74
CA LEU A 92 6.29 -14.34 7.84
C LEU A 92 6.52 -15.66 8.60
N ALA A 93 7.42 -15.68 9.58
CA ALA A 93 7.67 -16.87 10.39
C ALA A 93 6.41 -17.33 11.16
N VAL A 94 5.70 -16.39 11.79
CA VAL A 94 4.43 -16.63 12.50
C VAL A 94 3.38 -17.19 11.54
N MET A 95 3.19 -16.54 10.38
CA MET A 95 2.18 -16.97 9.42
C MET A 95 2.52 -18.26 8.70
N ARG A 96 3.80 -18.58 8.49
CA ARG A 96 4.23 -19.88 7.94
C ARG A 96 3.81 -21.01 8.86
N LYS A 97 4.04 -20.87 10.16
CA LYS A 97 3.60 -21.86 11.16
C LYS A 97 2.06 -22.01 11.13
N ALA A 98 1.33 -20.90 11.14
CA ALA A 98 -0.13 -20.92 11.08
C ALA A 98 -0.65 -21.58 9.78
N ALA A 99 -0.03 -21.31 8.62
CA ALA A 99 -0.41 -21.89 7.34
C ALA A 99 -0.15 -23.41 7.26
N ILE A 100 0.85 -23.93 7.97
CA ILE A 100 1.07 -25.37 8.10
C ILE A 100 -0.07 -26.01 8.92
N THR A 101 -0.39 -25.41 10.06
CA THR A 101 -1.42 -25.93 10.98
C THR A 101 -2.83 -25.81 10.40
N HIS A 102 -3.11 -24.74 9.65
CA HIS A 102 -4.43 -24.39 9.10
C HIS A 102 -4.40 -24.29 7.57
N SER A 103 -3.84 -25.29 6.88
CA SER A 103 -3.46 -25.23 5.46
C SER A 103 -4.62 -24.99 4.47
N LYS A 104 -5.87 -25.24 4.88
CA LYS A 104 -7.09 -25.03 4.07
C LYS A 104 -7.90 -23.80 4.50
N ASP A 105 -7.49 -23.13 5.56
CA ASP A 105 -8.19 -21.95 6.06
C ASP A 105 -7.89 -20.74 5.17
N LYS A 106 -8.93 -20.19 4.53
CA LYS A 106 -8.80 -19.09 3.57
C LYS A 106 -8.30 -17.80 4.22
N ASP A 107 -8.69 -17.52 5.46
CA ASP A 107 -8.25 -16.33 6.18
C ASP A 107 -6.75 -16.43 6.54
N VAL A 108 -6.32 -17.64 6.94
CA VAL A 108 -4.89 -17.91 7.22
C VAL A 108 -4.06 -17.81 5.94
N LEU A 109 -4.53 -18.38 4.82
CA LEU A 109 -3.85 -18.28 3.53
C LEU A 109 -3.75 -16.84 3.05
N ALA A 110 -4.81 -16.04 3.19
CA ALA A 110 -4.82 -14.61 2.89
C ALA A 110 -3.79 -13.84 3.73
N ALA A 111 -3.76 -14.08 5.05
CA ALA A 111 -2.80 -13.44 5.95
C ALA A 111 -1.35 -13.90 5.67
N TYR A 112 -1.15 -15.17 5.33
CA TYR A 112 0.15 -15.70 4.92
C TYR A 112 0.64 -15.06 3.62
N GLY A 113 -0.23 -14.91 2.62
CA GLY A 113 0.08 -14.20 1.38
C GLY A 113 0.53 -12.75 1.62
N LYS A 114 -0.14 -12.04 2.54
CA LYS A 114 0.27 -10.69 2.95
C LYS A 114 1.64 -10.67 3.63
N ALA A 115 1.93 -11.65 4.49
CA ALA A 115 3.23 -11.76 5.15
C ALA A 115 4.35 -12.08 4.15
N LEU A 116 4.11 -12.97 3.20
CA LEU A 116 5.02 -13.28 2.10
C LEU A 116 5.32 -12.03 1.24
N ALA A 117 4.28 -11.29 0.87
CA ALA A 117 4.46 -10.04 0.10
C ALA A 117 5.27 -9.00 0.88
N GLY A 118 5.01 -8.85 2.19
CA GLY A 118 5.79 -7.97 3.06
C GLY A 118 7.27 -8.34 3.17
N ALA A 119 7.59 -9.63 3.05
CA ALA A 119 8.95 -10.16 3.03
C ALA A 119 9.56 -10.23 1.61
N GLY A 120 8.91 -9.68 0.58
CA GLY A 120 9.39 -9.66 -0.80
C GLY A 120 9.26 -10.99 -1.56
N GLN A 121 8.60 -12.01 -0.99
CA GLN A 121 8.41 -13.32 -1.60
C GLN A 121 7.16 -13.32 -2.50
N PHE A 122 7.17 -12.50 -3.56
CA PHE A 122 5.99 -12.16 -4.36
C PHE A 122 5.34 -13.34 -5.08
N THR A 123 6.13 -14.28 -5.63
CA THR A 123 5.59 -15.47 -6.31
C THR A 123 4.80 -16.36 -5.33
N ALA A 124 5.37 -16.63 -4.16
CA ALA A 124 4.69 -17.42 -3.13
C ALA A 124 3.49 -16.66 -2.52
N ALA A 125 3.59 -15.33 -2.43
CA ALA A 125 2.49 -14.49 -1.98
C ALA A 125 1.29 -14.59 -2.92
N LEU A 126 1.53 -14.53 -4.24
CA LEU A 126 0.48 -14.64 -5.24
C LEU A 126 -0.22 -16.01 -5.17
N ASP A 127 0.55 -17.11 -5.09
CA ASP A 127 -0.01 -18.46 -4.90
C ASP A 127 -0.90 -18.55 -3.66
N ALA A 128 -0.41 -18.05 -2.51
CA ALA A 128 -1.17 -18.09 -1.26
C ALA A 128 -2.47 -17.28 -1.33
N VAL A 129 -2.45 -16.09 -1.94
CA VAL A 129 -3.63 -15.24 -2.11
C VAL A 129 -4.63 -15.88 -3.08
N GLN A 130 -4.16 -16.48 -4.18
CA GLN A 130 -5.03 -17.17 -5.14
C GLN A 130 -5.69 -18.40 -4.52
N ARG A 131 -4.99 -19.17 -3.72
CA ARG A 131 -5.56 -20.31 -2.98
C ARG A 131 -6.57 -19.89 -1.90
N ALA A 132 -6.45 -18.69 -1.35
CA ALA A 132 -7.42 -18.12 -0.43
C ALA A 132 -8.72 -17.72 -1.14
N GLN A 133 -8.68 -17.43 -2.44
CA GLN A 133 -9.82 -16.96 -3.22
C GLN A 133 -10.89 -18.05 -3.38
N ASP A 134 -12.15 -17.63 -3.36
CA ASP A 134 -13.27 -18.48 -3.73
C ASP A 134 -13.70 -18.16 -5.16
N PRO A 135 -13.58 -19.08 -6.12
CA PRO A 135 -13.97 -18.81 -7.50
C PRO A 135 -15.46 -18.45 -7.67
N THR A 136 -16.32 -18.98 -6.79
CA THR A 136 -17.78 -18.74 -6.85
C THR A 136 -18.18 -17.46 -6.14
N ARG A 137 -17.38 -16.99 -5.18
CA ARG A 137 -17.61 -15.77 -4.40
C ARG A 137 -16.29 -15.02 -4.23
N PRO A 138 -15.81 -14.35 -5.28
CA PRO A 138 -14.53 -13.65 -5.22
C PRO A 138 -14.55 -12.54 -4.16
N ASP A 139 -13.46 -12.48 -3.38
CA ASP A 139 -13.26 -11.43 -2.37
C ASP A 139 -12.46 -10.28 -2.99
N TRP A 140 -13.04 -9.08 -3.00
CA TRP A 140 -12.42 -7.87 -3.53
C TRP A 140 -11.09 -7.54 -2.83
N ARG A 141 -10.95 -7.91 -1.55
CA ARG A 141 -9.70 -7.68 -0.78
C ARG A 141 -8.55 -8.53 -1.31
N LEU A 142 -8.84 -9.77 -1.67
CA LEU A 142 -7.85 -10.67 -2.26
C LEU A 142 -7.47 -10.23 -3.68
N LEU A 143 -8.45 -9.79 -4.48
CA LEU A 143 -8.17 -9.19 -5.78
C LEU A 143 -7.29 -7.93 -5.65
N SER A 144 -7.57 -7.07 -4.67
CA SER A 144 -6.72 -5.90 -4.40
C SER A 144 -5.31 -6.31 -3.95
N ALA A 145 -5.18 -7.38 -3.16
CA ALA A 145 -3.87 -7.91 -2.77
C ALA A 145 -3.09 -8.50 -3.96
N GLU A 146 -3.76 -9.24 -4.85
CA GLU A 146 -3.14 -9.72 -6.10
C GLU A 146 -2.63 -8.53 -6.94
N GLY A 147 -3.45 -7.47 -7.07
CA GLY A 147 -3.05 -6.26 -7.78
C GLY A 147 -1.79 -5.63 -7.18
N ALA A 148 -1.73 -5.48 -5.86
CA ALA A 148 -0.55 -4.94 -5.18
C ALA A 148 0.71 -5.80 -5.39
N ILE A 149 0.57 -7.14 -5.41
CA ILE A 149 1.69 -8.06 -5.70
C ILE A 149 2.14 -7.91 -7.16
N TYR A 150 1.21 -7.78 -8.12
CA TYR A 150 1.55 -7.54 -9.51
C TYR A 150 2.31 -6.22 -9.72
N ASP A 151 1.91 -5.13 -9.06
CA ASP A 151 2.63 -3.86 -9.10
C ASP A 151 4.07 -4.00 -8.58
N GLN A 152 4.28 -4.74 -7.48
CA GLN A 152 5.62 -4.98 -6.93
C GLN A 152 6.52 -5.80 -7.87
N THR A 153 5.94 -6.55 -8.79
CA THR A 153 6.67 -7.34 -9.79
C THR A 153 6.73 -6.65 -11.17
N GLY A 154 6.31 -5.38 -11.27
CA GLY A 154 6.33 -4.59 -12.50
C GLY A 154 5.24 -4.98 -13.51
N ARG A 155 4.24 -5.76 -13.09
CA ARG A 155 3.13 -6.24 -13.91
C ARG A 155 1.90 -5.33 -13.75
N SER A 156 2.09 -4.03 -14.02
CA SER A 156 1.07 -3.00 -13.74
C SER A 156 -0.24 -3.20 -14.54
N SER A 157 -0.17 -3.80 -15.72
CA SER A 157 -1.37 -4.10 -16.51
C SER A 157 -2.28 -5.09 -15.78
N GLU A 158 -1.71 -6.18 -15.27
CA GLU A 158 -2.43 -7.19 -14.50
C GLU A 158 -2.89 -6.62 -13.15
N ALA A 159 -2.07 -5.79 -12.50
CA ALA A 159 -2.45 -5.11 -11.27
C ALA A 159 -3.74 -4.32 -11.46
N ARG A 160 -3.81 -3.48 -12.50
CA ARG A 160 -5.02 -2.68 -12.79
C ARG A 160 -6.25 -3.53 -13.09
N GLN A 161 -6.10 -4.64 -13.81
CA GLN A 161 -7.22 -5.57 -14.04
C GLN A 161 -7.77 -6.11 -12.72
N ARG A 162 -6.88 -6.45 -11.76
CA ARG A 162 -7.31 -6.93 -10.43
C ARG A 162 -8.00 -5.84 -9.62
N TYR A 163 -7.47 -4.61 -9.62
CA TYR A 163 -8.12 -3.48 -8.94
C TYR A 163 -9.48 -3.15 -9.55
N GLN A 164 -9.59 -3.13 -10.88
CA GLN A 164 -10.86 -2.90 -11.57
C GLN A 164 -11.88 -3.97 -11.19
N ARG A 165 -11.47 -5.25 -11.16
CA ARG A 165 -12.36 -6.33 -10.73
C ARG A 165 -12.75 -6.19 -9.26
N ALA A 166 -11.85 -5.77 -8.40
CA ALA A 166 -12.16 -5.48 -6.99
C ALA A 166 -13.21 -4.35 -6.87
N LEU A 167 -13.07 -3.28 -7.66
CA LEU A 167 -14.02 -2.16 -7.68
C LEU A 167 -15.39 -2.53 -8.28
N GLN A 168 -15.47 -3.52 -9.17
CA GLN A 168 -16.76 -4.06 -9.61
C GLN A 168 -17.52 -4.75 -8.47
N LEU A 169 -16.79 -5.41 -7.55
CA LEU A 169 -17.39 -6.09 -6.39
C LEU A 169 -17.67 -5.12 -5.23
N ARG A 170 -16.84 -4.10 -5.08
CA ARG A 170 -16.94 -3.08 -4.03
C ARG A 170 -16.69 -1.69 -4.64
N PRO A 171 -17.73 -1.08 -5.23
CA PRO A 171 -17.60 0.25 -5.83
C PRO A 171 -17.12 1.30 -4.83
N ASN A 172 -16.23 2.18 -5.28
CA ASN A 172 -15.68 3.29 -4.51
C ASN A 172 -14.95 2.91 -3.21
N GLU A 173 -14.52 1.65 -3.07
CA GLU A 173 -13.71 1.25 -1.92
C GLU A 173 -12.42 2.07 -1.84
N PRO A 174 -12.20 2.90 -0.79
CA PRO A 174 -11.10 3.86 -0.78
C PRO A 174 -9.72 3.21 -0.82
N SER A 175 -9.56 2.04 -0.21
CA SER A 175 -8.29 1.32 -0.22
C SER A 175 -7.93 0.80 -1.62
N VAL A 176 -8.92 0.33 -2.38
CA VAL A 176 -8.72 -0.17 -3.75
C VAL A 176 -8.47 0.99 -4.72
N LEU A 177 -9.26 2.07 -4.61
CA LEU A 177 -9.03 3.29 -5.39
C LEU A 177 -7.63 3.87 -5.15
N SER A 178 -7.17 3.85 -3.89
CA SER A 178 -5.83 4.30 -3.53
C SER A 178 -4.73 3.42 -4.13
N ASN A 179 -4.89 2.09 -4.11
CA ASN A 179 -3.94 1.16 -4.73
C ASN A 179 -3.89 1.35 -6.26
N LEU A 180 -5.06 1.45 -6.92
CA LEU A 180 -5.14 1.74 -8.35
C LEU A 180 -4.45 3.07 -8.70
N ALA A 181 -4.67 4.11 -7.89
CA ALA A 181 -4.02 5.40 -8.09
C ALA A 181 -2.50 5.32 -7.93
N MET A 182 -1.99 4.56 -6.97
CA MET A 182 -0.54 4.33 -6.82
C MET A 182 0.03 3.59 -8.03
N SER A 183 -0.67 2.60 -8.57
CA SER A 183 -0.28 1.94 -9.82
C SER A 183 -0.21 2.93 -11.00
N LEU A 184 -1.17 3.84 -11.10
CA LEU A 184 -1.18 4.91 -12.11
C LEU A 184 -0.05 5.94 -11.90
N ILE A 185 0.28 6.30 -10.66
CA ILE A 185 1.43 7.15 -10.34
C ILE A 185 2.73 6.50 -10.84
N LEU A 186 2.91 5.20 -10.61
CA LEU A 186 4.10 4.47 -11.08
C LEU A 186 4.25 4.48 -12.61
N GLU A 187 3.14 4.57 -13.33
CA GLU A 187 3.13 4.69 -14.80
C GLU A 187 3.20 6.13 -15.31
N GLY A 188 3.07 7.12 -14.42
CA GLY A 188 3.10 8.54 -14.75
C GLY A 188 1.75 9.13 -15.15
N ASP A 189 0.65 8.38 -15.05
CA ASP A 189 -0.71 8.92 -15.27
C ASP A 189 -1.23 9.61 -14.01
N LEU A 190 -0.56 10.74 -13.68
CA LEU A 190 -0.86 11.52 -12.49
C LEU A 190 -2.29 12.11 -12.48
N PRO A 191 -2.84 12.61 -13.64
CA PRO A 191 -4.20 13.12 -13.66
C PRO A 191 -5.25 12.04 -13.34
N GLN A 192 -5.05 10.81 -13.82
CA GLN A 192 -6.00 9.73 -13.55
C GLN A 192 -5.88 9.25 -12.09
N ALA A 193 -4.65 9.16 -11.58
CA ALA A 193 -4.40 8.83 -10.18
C ALA A 193 -5.10 9.83 -9.24
N GLU A 194 -4.96 11.12 -9.51
CA GLU A 194 -5.62 12.17 -8.72
C GLU A 194 -7.14 12.03 -8.75
N ARG A 195 -7.74 11.77 -9.91
CA ARG A 195 -9.21 11.57 -9.99
C ARG A 195 -9.68 10.45 -9.06
N HIS A 196 -9.01 9.31 -9.10
CA HIS A 196 -9.35 8.19 -8.21
C HIS A 196 -9.18 8.53 -6.73
N LEU A 197 -8.10 9.24 -6.37
CA LEU A 197 -7.84 9.64 -4.99
C LEU A 197 -8.82 10.68 -4.48
N ARG A 198 -9.27 11.62 -5.32
CA ARG A 198 -10.32 12.58 -4.96
C ARG A 198 -11.66 11.89 -4.67
N VAL A 199 -11.99 10.84 -5.42
CA VAL A 199 -13.16 10.00 -5.09
C VAL A 199 -12.93 9.26 -3.78
N ALA A 200 -11.75 8.66 -3.61
CA ALA A 200 -11.42 7.85 -2.44
C ALA A 200 -11.50 8.63 -1.13
N VAL A 201 -10.98 9.87 -1.09
CA VAL A 201 -10.97 10.69 0.15
C VAL A 201 -12.37 11.11 0.62
N GLN A 202 -13.37 11.06 -0.25
CA GLN A 202 -14.76 11.37 0.08
C GLN A 202 -15.53 10.16 0.65
N GLN A 203 -14.94 8.95 0.57
CA GLN A 203 -15.64 7.74 0.99
C GLN A 203 -15.52 7.53 2.51
N PRO A 204 -16.57 6.98 3.15
CA PRO A 204 -16.43 6.45 4.50
C PRO A 204 -15.31 5.42 4.57
N GLY A 205 -14.44 5.51 5.57
CA GLY A 205 -13.29 4.61 5.72
C GLY A 205 -12.01 5.05 4.99
N ALA A 206 -12.02 6.21 4.30
CA ALA A 206 -10.79 6.82 3.81
C ALA A 206 -9.83 7.12 4.99
N ASP A 207 -8.65 6.52 4.95
CA ASP A 207 -7.63 6.67 5.99
C ASP A 207 -6.59 7.76 5.64
N SER A 208 -5.64 7.96 6.54
CA SER A 208 -4.53 8.90 6.36
C SER A 208 -3.71 8.63 5.09
N ARG A 209 -3.53 7.36 4.71
CA ARG A 209 -2.75 6.99 3.51
C ARG A 209 -3.42 7.45 2.23
N VAL A 210 -4.76 7.35 2.13
CA VAL A 210 -5.50 7.84 0.97
C VAL A 210 -5.27 9.34 0.78
N ARG A 211 -5.30 10.12 1.86
CA ARG A 211 -5.05 11.56 1.82
C ARG A 211 -3.60 11.90 1.52
N GLN A 212 -2.64 11.14 2.08
CA GLN A 212 -1.22 11.29 1.76
C GLN A 212 -0.92 10.96 0.30
N ASN A 213 -1.52 9.90 -0.25
CA ASN A 213 -1.40 9.55 -1.67
C ASN A 213 -2.00 10.63 -2.58
N LEU A 214 -3.11 11.28 -2.16
CA LEU A 214 -3.64 12.43 -2.89
C LEU A 214 -2.66 13.61 -2.86
N ALA A 215 -2.07 13.93 -1.70
CA ALA A 215 -1.06 14.97 -1.61
C ALA A 215 0.15 14.67 -2.52
N LEU A 216 0.60 13.41 -2.56
CA LEU A 216 1.67 12.97 -3.45
C LEU A 216 1.29 13.15 -4.93
N ALA A 217 0.12 12.66 -5.36
CA ALA A 217 -0.32 12.77 -6.75
C ALA A 217 -0.44 14.23 -7.24
N VAL A 218 -0.92 15.12 -6.36
CA VAL A 218 -1.02 16.58 -6.63
C VAL A 218 0.36 17.23 -6.66
N GLY A 219 1.24 16.87 -5.72
CA GLY A 219 2.59 17.41 -5.63
C GLY A 219 3.47 16.98 -6.81
N LEU A 220 3.37 15.73 -7.28
CA LEU A 220 4.06 15.25 -8.48
C LEU A 220 3.66 15.99 -9.76
N GLN A 221 2.50 16.65 -9.77
CA GLN A 221 2.04 17.53 -10.85
C GLN A 221 2.55 18.98 -10.69
N GLY A 222 3.43 19.26 -9.72
CA GLY A 222 3.99 20.59 -9.45
C GLY A 222 3.07 21.51 -8.64
N ARG A 223 1.93 21.03 -8.15
CA ARG A 223 0.97 21.83 -7.36
C ARG A 223 1.28 21.75 -5.86
N PHE A 224 2.50 22.18 -5.48
CA PHE A 224 3.04 22.01 -4.12
C PHE A 224 2.22 22.71 -3.04
N GLY A 225 1.64 23.89 -3.33
CA GLY A 225 0.79 24.61 -2.38
C GLY A 225 -0.48 23.83 -2.04
N GLU A 226 -1.14 23.27 -3.04
CA GLU A 226 -2.34 22.42 -2.85
C GLU A 226 -1.97 21.11 -2.13
N ALA A 227 -0.90 20.45 -2.56
CA ALA A 227 -0.40 19.23 -1.92
C ALA A 227 -0.09 19.45 -0.44
N LYS A 228 0.55 20.55 -0.07
CA LYS A 228 0.79 20.95 1.32
C LYS A 228 -0.52 21.11 2.09
N SER A 229 -1.52 21.78 1.49
CA SER A 229 -2.83 22.00 2.13
C SER A 229 -3.58 20.68 2.40
N ILE A 230 -3.38 19.66 1.56
CA ILE A 230 -3.92 18.33 1.79
C ILE A 230 -3.13 17.62 2.91
N ALA A 231 -1.80 17.70 2.87
CA ALA A 231 -0.91 16.99 3.79
C ALA A 231 -1.02 17.48 5.25
N ILE A 232 -1.27 18.76 5.50
CA ILE A 232 -1.39 19.34 6.85
C ILE A 232 -2.61 18.81 7.63
N ARG A 233 -3.55 18.14 6.99
CA ARG A 233 -4.66 17.45 7.66
C ARG A 233 -4.21 16.20 8.43
N GLU A 234 -3.04 15.67 8.08
CA GLU A 234 -2.49 14.41 8.60
C GLU A 234 -1.13 14.58 9.28
N LEU A 235 -0.37 15.58 8.86
CA LEU A 235 0.99 15.87 9.29
C LEU A 235 1.04 17.23 9.99
N SER A 236 2.07 17.44 10.82
CA SER A 236 2.35 18.79 11.30
C SER A 236 2.67 19.73 10.13
N PRO A 237 2.40 21.03 10.25
CA PRO A 237 2.73 22.00 9.20
C PRO A 237 4.20 21.98 8.76
N GLN A 238 5.10 21.68 9.71
CA GLN A 238 6.54 21.55 9.44
C GLN A 238 6.82 20.29 8.59
N GLN A 239 6.32 19.14 8.99
CA GLN A 239 6.50 17.89 8.24
C GLN A 239 5.92 17.98 6.82
N ALA A 240 4.72 18.59 6.69
CA ALA A 240 4.13 18.81 5.37
C ALA A 240 4.99 19.72 4.49
N ALA A 241 5.58 20.79 5.07
CA ALA A 241 6.48 21.69 4.33
C ALA A 241 7.78 20.98 3.90
N GLU A 242 8.39 20.19 4.79
CA GLU A 242 9.60 19.42 4.52
C GLU A 242 9.37 18.38 3.40
N ASN A 243 8.25 17.66 3.45
CA ASN A 243 7.87 16.69 2.41
C ASN A 243 7.69 17.39 1.04
N MET A 244 7.05 18.55 1.01
CA MET A 244 6.86 19.28 -0.25
C MET A 244 8.19 19.83 -0.79
N LYS A 245 9.05 20.37 0.06
CA LYS A 245 10.39 20.82 -0.33
C LYS A 245 11.23 19.69 -0.90
N TYR A 246 11.20 18.51 -0.27
CA TYR A 246 11.89 17.33 -0.78
C TYR A 246 11.37 16.91 -2.16
N LEU A 247 10.05 16.87 -2.34
CA LEU A 247 9.41 16.52 -3.62
C LEU A 247 9.76 17.51 -4.71
N GLU A 248 9.74 18.82 -4.43
CA GLU A 248 10.12 19.90 -5.35
C GLU A 248 11.59 19.76 -5.77
N GLN A 249 12.49 19.53 -4.83
CA GLN A 249 13.91 19.31 -5.11
C GLN A 249 14.14 18.09 -6.01
N MET A 250 13.46 16.98 -5.76
CA MET A 250 13.57 15.79 -6.59
C MET A 250 13.08 16.02 -8.02
N LEU A 251 11.96 16.72 -8.19
CA LEU A 251 11.43 17.04 -9.52
C LEU A 251 12.34 18.02 -10.26
N SER A 252 12.92 19.00 -9.58
CA SER A 252 13.87 19.95 -10.20
C SER A 252 15.15 19.26 -10.66
N GLN A 253 15.71 18.34 -9.88
CA GLN A 253 16.86 17.54 -10.28
C GLN A 253 16.58 16.66 -11.50
N GLN A 254 15.41 16.01 -11.54
CA GLN A 254 15.02 15.20 -12.69
C GLN A 254 14.89 16.03 -13.97
N ASN A 255 14.34 17.23 -13.88
CA ASN A 255 14.23 18.15 -14.99
C ASN A 255 15.60 18.61 -15.48
N ALA A 256 16.53 18.94 -14.57
CA ALA A 256 17.90 19.30 -14.92
C ALA A 256 18.63 18.17 -15.66
N TRP A 257 18.54 16.92 -15.17
CA TRP A 257 19.10 15.75 -15.85
C TRP A 257 18.48 15.49 -17.21
N ALA A 258 17.19 15.73 -17.38
CA ALA A 258 16.52 15.58 -18.66
C ALA A 258 17.02 16.60 -19.70
N LEU A 259 17.25 17.84 -19.28
CA LEU A 259 17.81 18.91 -20.14
C LEU A 259 19.24 18.57 -20.57
N ILE A 260 20.13 18.19 -19.65
CA ILE A 260 21.52 17.77 -19.96
C ILE A 260 21.54 16.65 -21.00
N LYS A 261 20.69 15.62 -20.83
CA LYS A 261 20.61 14.50 -21.80
C LYS A 261 20.06 14.91 -23.17
N GLN A 262 19.26 15.95 -23.23
CA GLN A 262 18.73 16.48 -24.49
C GLN A 262 19.82 17.27 -25.23
N GLU A 263 20.62 18.07 -24.51
CA GLU A 263 21.76 18.80 -25.05
C GLU A 263 22.84 17.84 -25.59
N ASP A 264 23.20 16.79 -24.84
CA ASP A 264 24.15 15.78 -25.29
C ASP A 264 23.70 15.04 -26.56
N LYS A 265 22.39 14.86 -26.75
CA LYS A 265 21.84 14.22 -27.98
C LYS A 265 21.80 15.18 -29.17
N SER A 266 21.75 16.46 -28.95
CA SER A 266 21.77 17.48 -30.03
C SER A 266 23.18 17.84 -30.47
N ALA A 267 24.19 17.48 -29.67
CA ALA A 267 25.61 17.75 -29.94
C ALA A 267 26.34 16.59 -30.67
N ASN A 268 25.68 15.43 -30.83
CA ASN A 268 26.15 14.26 -31.58
C ASN A 268 25.30 14.04 -32.83
#